data_4d18450784d1ba09dd10f755ff8002e8
#
_entry.id   4d18450784d1ba09dd10f755ff8002e8
#
_cell.length_a   1.000
_cell.length_b   1.000
_cell.length_c   1.000
_cell.angle_alpha   90.00
_cell.angle_beta   90.00
_cell.angle_gamma   90.00
#
_symmetry.space_group_name_H-M   'P 1'
#
loop_
_entity.id
_entity.type
_entity.pdbx_description
1 polymer ?
#
loop_
_entity_poly.entity_id
_entity_poly.type
_entity_poly.pdbx_seq_one_letter_code
_entity_poly.pdbx_strand_id
1 'polypeptide(L)'
;MSDWTQDIENVLEQIRINSILLSKEHKKRYFYLTEILRYFRLPVIIISGINSIVSVGFQPYIDQGTISMLTCVLALLCSIIGSIELYLTIQKSMENELTSSKDYYLLSIDIYKTLTLGKDHRSMPAKEYLDEKYNEYVKLF
;
A
#
# COMPACT_ATOMS: atom_id res chain seq x y z
N MET A 1 43.08 7.83 -7.06
CA MET A 1 42.63 6.45 -7.23
C MET A 1 41.22 6.30 -6.68
N SER A 2 40.32 5.71 -7.46
CA SER A 2 38.93 5.58 -7.02
C SER A 2 38.78 4.44 -6.03
N ASP A 3 38.02 4.67 -4.96
CA ASP A 3 37.65 3.64 -3.98
C ASP A 3 36.60 2.66 -4.52
N TRP A 4 36.03 2.97 -5.68
CA TRP A 4 34.98 2.18 -6.32
C TRP A 4 35.56 0.95 -6.98
N THR A 5 35.44 -0.19 -6.32
CA THR A 5 35.89 -1.48 -6.83
C THR A 5 34.72 -2.23 -7.47
N GLN A 6 35.02 -3.21 -8.30
CA GLN A 6 34.01 -4.03 -8.94
C GLN A 6 33.16 -4.78 -7.90
N ASP A 7 33.79 -5.20 -6.80
CA ASP A 7 33.08 -5.91 -5.73
C ASP A 7 32.00 -5.04 -5.09
N ILE A 8 32.31 -3.78 -4.80
CA ILE A 8 31.36 -2.83 -4.22
C ILE A 8 30.24 -2.54 -5.20
N GLU A 9 30.55 -2.33 -6.45
CA GLU A 9 29.55 -2.10 -7.48
C GLU A 9 28.64 -3.32 -7.67
N ASN A 10 29.18 -4.54 -7.57
CA ASN A 10 28.38 -5.75 -7.66
C ASN A 10 27.42 -5.89 -6.49
N VAL A 11 27.85 -5.57 -5.27
CA VAL A 11 26.97 -5.61 -4.07
C VAL A 11 25.85 -4.58 -4.24
N LEU A 12 26.16 -3.37 -4.67
CA LEU A 12 25.16 -2.33 -4.89
C LEU A 12 24.17 -2.73 -5.98
N GLU A 13 24.64 -3.37 -7.05
CA GLU A 13 23.77 -3.85 -8.12
C GLU A 13 22.81 -4.94 -7.61
N GLN A 14 23.28 -5.82 -6.74
CA GLN A 14 22.40 -6.83 -6.12
C GLN A 14 21.35 -6.18 -5.22
N ILE A 15 21.72 -5.18 -4.45
CA ILE A 15 20.78 -4.43 -3.62
C ILE A 15 19.74 -3.75 -4.51
N ARG A 16 20.17 -3.16 -5.61
CA ARG A 16 19.28 -2.50 -6.57
C ARG A 16 18.25 -3.47 -7.14
N ILE A 17 18.73 -4.62 -7.63
CA ILE A 17 17.85 -5.64 -8.21
C ILE A 17 16.85 -6.15 -7.17
N ASN A 18 17.32 -6.46 -5.97
CA ASN A 18 16.46 -6.95 -4.90
C ASN A 18 15.45 -5.88 -4.48
N SER A 19 15.85 -4.62 -4.45
CA SER A 19 14.94 -3.51 -4.12
C SER A 19 13.83 -3.37 -5.16
N ILE A 20 14.15 -3.52 -6.45
CA ILE A 20 13.14 -3.49 -7.51
C ILE A 20 12.16 -4.65 -7.35
N LEU A 21 12.65 -5.86 -7.07
CA LEU A 21 11.80 -7.03 -6.88
C LEU A 21 10.89 -6.87 -5.67
N LEU A 22 11.42 -6.38 -4.55
CA LEU A 22 10.64 -6.12 -3.33
C LEU A 22 9.62 -5.02 -3.55
N SER A 23 9.99 -3.98 -4.29
CA SER A 23 9.05 -2.91 -4.67
C SER A 23 7.86 -3.47 -5.44
N LYS A 24 8.12 -4.34 -6.41
CA LYS A 24 7.06 -4.98 -7.21
C LYS A 24 6.17 -5.89 -6.36
N GLU A 25 6.76 -6.65 -5.44
CA GLU A 25 5.99 -7.51 -4.54
C GLU A 25 5.07 -6.71 -3.63
N HIS A 26 5.58 -5.63 -3.01
CA HIS A 26 4.77 -4.78 -2.16
C HIS A 26 3.65 -4.08 -2.96
N LYS A 27 3.94 -3.66 -4.18
CA LYS A 27 2.94 -3.07 -5.07
C LYS A 27 1.85 -4.07 -5.43
N LYS A 28 2.22 -5.32 -5.67
CA LYS A 28 1.27 -6.40 -5.94
C LYS A 28 0.36 -6.65 -4.75
N ARG A 29 0.93 -6.66 -3.54
CA ARG A 29 0.15 -6.78 -2.29
C ARG A 29 -0.77 -5.58 -2.09
N TYR A 30 -0.31 -4.39 -2.44
CA TYR A 30 -1.13 -3.18 -2.38
C TYR A 30 -2.37 -3.32 -3.27
N PHE A 31 -2.21 -3.76 -4.51
CA PHE A 31 -3.34 -3.97 -5.41
C PHE A 31 -4.29 -5.07 -4.92
N TYR A 32 -3.74 -6.14 -4.36
CA TYR A 32 -4.53 -7.20 -3.76
C TYR A 32 -5.39 -6.68 -2.60
N LEU A 33 -4.79 -5.90 -1.72
CA LEU A 33 -5.50 -5.29 -0.59
C LEU A 33 -6.54 -4.27 -1.07
N THR A 34 -6.26 -3.55 -2.15
CA THR A 34 -7.21 -2.62 -2.76
C THR A 34 -8.47 -3.36 -3.23
N GLU A 35 -8.31 -4.52 -3.84
CA GLU A 35 -9.44 -5.35 -4.26
C GLU A 35 -10.25 -5.85 -3.07
N ILE A 36 -9.58 -6.32 -2.02
CA ILE A 36 -10.25 -6.76 -0.79
C ILE A 36 -11.05 -5.61 -0.19
N LEU A 37 -10.46 -4.42 -0.10
CA LEU A 37 -11.12 -3.24 0.43
C LEU A 37 -12.38 -2.91 -0.38
N ARG A 38 -12.31 -3.05 -1.71
CA ARG A 38 -13.45 -2.84 -2.59
C ARG A 38 -14.58 -3.81 -2.27
N TYR A 39 -14.28 -5.07 -2.02
CA TYR A 39 -15.30 -6.07 -1.64
C TYR A 39 -16.02 -5.72 -0.35
N PHE A 40 -15.35 -5.04 0.58
CA PHE A 40 -15.99 -4.59 1.81
C PHE A 40 -16.78 -3.30 1.61
N ARG A 41 -16.26 -2.36 0.83
CA ARG A 41 -16.87 -1.04 0.67
C ARG A 41 -18.07 -1.02 -0.29
N LEU A 42 -18.01 -1.75 -1.39
CA LEU A 42 -19.10 -1.77 -2.37
C LEU A 42 -20.42 -2.25 -1.76
N PRO A 43 -20.47 -3.37 -1.01
CA PRO A 43 -21.73 -3.77 -0.37
C PRO A 43 -22.27 -2.71 0.58
N VAL A 44 -21.40 -2.04 1.35
CA VAL A 44 -21.81 -0.98 2.27
C VAL A 44 -22.45 0.18 1.52
N ILE A 45 -21.84 0.60 0.42
CA ILE A 45 -22.35 1.70 -0.42
C ILE A 45 -23.72 1.33 -0.99
N ILE A 46 -23.87 0.12 -1.53
CA ILE A 46 -25.11 -0.37 -2.12
C ILE A 46 -26.21 -0.46 -1.06
N ILE A 47 -25.92 -1.07 0.08
CA ILE A 47 -26.87 -1.23 1.19
C ILE A 47 -27.28 0.14 1.72
N SER A 48 -26.33 1.07 1.87
CA SER A 48 -26.63 2.43 2.32
C SER A 48 -27.51 3.18 1.35
N GLY A 49 -27.32 3.00 0.04
CA GLY A 49 -28.17 3.57 -1.00
C GLY A 49 -29.60 3.03 -0.94
N ILE A 50 -29.74 1.71 -0.80
CA ILE A 50 -31.05 1.05 -0.63
C ILE A 50 -31.73 1.56 0.63
N ASN A 51 -30.99 1.66 1.73
CA ASN A 51 -31.50 2.17 3.01
C ASN A 51 -32.06 3.58 2.86
N SER A 52 -31.37 4.46 2.14
CA SER A 52 -31.81 5.83 1.88
C SER A 52 -33.11 5.85 1.07
N ILE A 53 -33.20 5.01 0.03
CA ILE A 53 -34.39 4.92 -0.81
C ILE A 53 -35.59 4.41 0.01
N VAL A 54 -35.37 3.37 0.81
CA VAL A 54 -36.43 2.78 1.67
C VAL A 54 -36.91 3.79 2.69
N SER A 55 -36.01 4.54 3.32
CA SER A 55 -36.35 5.49 4.36
C SER A 55 -37.23 6.64 3.86
N VAL A 56 -37.05 7.06 2.61
CA VAL A 56 -37.75 8.24 2.07
C VAL A 56 -38.79 7.86 1.01
N GLY A 57 -38.42 6.95 0.10
CA GLY A 57 -39.26 6.65 -1.09
C GLY A 57 -40.47 5.76 -0.84
N PHE A 58 -40.38 4.87 0.16
CA PHE A 58 -41.47 3.93 0.46
C PHE A 58 -42.38 4.37 1.60
N GLN A 59 -42.10 5.52 2.21
CA GLN A 59 -42.89 6.04 3.30
C GLN A 59 -44.41 6.12 3.02
N PRO A 60 -44.85 6.55 1.84
CA PRO A 60 -46.31 6.57 1.52
C PRO A 60 -46.92 5.19 1.26
N TYR A 61 -46.13 4.17 0.98
CA TYR A 61 -46.61 2.85 0.55
C TYR A 61 -46.52 1.76 1.61
N ILE A 62 -45.62 1.92 2.58
CA ILE A 62 -45.29 0.91 3.60
C ILE A 62 -45.45 1.53 4.99
N ASP A 63 -45.91 0.72 5.94
CA ASP A 63 -46.06 1.12 7.31
C ASP A 63 -44.72 1.61 7.90
N GLN A 64 -44.79 2.69 8.68
CA GLN A 64 -43.60 3.31 9.28
C GLN A 64 -42.85 2.35 10.21
N GLY A 65 -43.55 1.49 10.92
CA GLY A 65 -42.90 0.47 11.77
C GLY A 65 -42.07 -0.51 10.95
N THR A 66 -42.56 -0.94 9.80
CA THR A 66 -41.85 -1.83 8.89
C THR A 66 -40.61 -1.14 8.29
N ILE A 67 -40.74 0.14 7.89
CA ILE A 67 -39.66 0.93 7.36
C ILE A 67 -38.55 1.07 8.42
N SER A 68 -38.91 1.40 9.65
CA SER A 68 -37.95 1.55 10.75
C SER A 68 -37.20 0.26 11.04
N MET A 69 -37.90 -0.87 11.04
CA MET A 69 -37.28 -2.17 11.24
C MET A 69 -36.31 -2.51 10.12
N LEU A 70 -36.71 -2.28 8.88
CA LEU A 70 -35.88 -2.57 7.71
C LEU A 70 -34.62 -1.71 7.69
N THR A 71 -34.74 -0.40 7.93
CA THR A 71 -33.61 0.52 7.97
C THR A 71 -32.66 0.17 9.12
N CYS A 72 -33.19 -0.27 10.25
CA CYS A 72 -32.37 -0.71 11.37
C CYS A 72 -31.55 -1.95 11.04
N VAL A 73 -32.14 -2.94 10.38
CA VAL A 73 -31.43 -4.16 9.94
C VAL A 73 -30.35 -3.82 8.93
N LEU A 74 -30.66 -2.96 7.95
CA LEU A 74 -29.67 -2.55 6.95
C LEU A 74 -28.51 -1.79 7.58
N ALA A 75 -28.78 -0.90 8.51
CA ALA A 75 -27.76 -0.16 9.23
C ALA A 75 -26.86 -1.10 10.07
N LEU A 76 -27.46 -2.12 10.67
CA LEU A 76 -26.73 -3.13 11.45
C LEU A 76 -25.78 -3.92 10.54
N LEU A 77 -26.24 -4.32 9.35
CA LEU A 77 -25.39 -5.03 8.38
C LEU A 77 -24.21 -4.16 7.96
N CYS A 78 -24.42 -2.88 7.67
CA CYS A 78 -23.35 -1.94 7.34
C CYS A 78 -22.36 -1.82 8.48
N SER A 79 -22.82 -1.75 9.73
CA SER A 79 -21.97 -1.67 10.90
C SER A 79 -21.10 -2.91 11.07
N ILE A 80 -21.67 -4.09 10.84
CA ILE A 80 -20.94 -5.35 10.95
C ILE A 80 -19.83 -5.38 9.89
N ILE A 81 -20.15 -5.06 8.63
CA ILE A 81 -19.18 -5.06 7.53
C ILE A 81 -18.05 -4.05 7.81
N GLY A 82 -18.40 -2.84 8.24
CA GLY A 82 -17.42 -1.82 8.58
C GLY A 82 -16.53 -2.23 9.76
N SER A 83 -17.09 -2.91 10.75
CA SER A 83 -16.32 -3.41 11.89
C SER A 83 -15.32 -4.49 11.49
N ILE A 84 -15.70 -5.38 10.58
CA ILE A 84 -14.79 -6.40 10.04
C ILE A 84 -13.64 -5.73 9.30
N GLU A 85 -13.94 -4.73 8.45
CA GLU A 85 -12.91 -3.97 7.74
C GLU A 85 -11.91 -3.33 8.71
N LEU A 86 -12.41 -2.70 9.78
CA LEU A 86 -11.56 -2.08 10.80
C LEU A 86 -10.72 -3.12 11.56
N TYR A 87 -11.31 -4.26 11.89
CA TYR A 87 -10.61 -5.34 12.58
C TYR A 87 -9.45 -5.86 11.74
N LEU A 88 -9.63 -6.00 10.43
CA LEU A 88 -8.59 -6.48 9.52
C LEU A 88 -7.56 -5.39 9.20
N THR A 89 -7.81 -4.14 9.55
CA THR A 89 -6.91 -3.00 9.30
C THR A 89 -6.41 -2.94 7.84
N ILE A 90 -7.31 -3.23 6.89
CA ILE A 90 -6.97 -3.35 5.47
C ILE A 90 -6.37 -2.06 4.92
N GLN A 91 -6.97 -0.92 5.25
CA GLN A 91 -6.51 0.38 4.76
C GLN A 91 -5.09 0.70 5.23
N LYS A 92 -4.80 0.43 6.50
CA LYS A 92 -3.46 0.66 7.06
C LYS A 92 -2.42 -0.25 6.42
N SER A 93 -2.75 -1.53 6.24
CA SER A 93 -1.87 -2.48 5.56
C SER A 93 -1.61 -2.06 4.12
N MET A 94 -2.64 -1.57 3.42
CA MET A 94 -2.54 -1.06 2.06
C MET A 94 -1.59 0.13 1.98
N GLU A 95 -1.71 1.08 2.89
CA GLU A 95 -0.82 2.25 2.96
C GLU A 95 0.61 1.83 3.26
N ASN A 96 0.82 0.88 4.17
CA ASN A 96 2.14 0.37 4.50
C ASN A 96 2.80 -0.32 3.30
N GLU A 97 2.05 -1.11 2.56
CA GLU A 97 2.57 -1.79 1.36
C GLU A 97 2.94 -0.79 0.27
N LEU A 98 2.14 0.24 0.09
CA LEU A 98 2.44 1.31 -0.88
C LEU A 98 3.70 2.07 -0.47
N THR A 99 3.83 2.43 0.79
CA THR A 99 5.00 3.13 1.31
C THR A 99 6.27 2.29 1.15
N SER A 100 6.20 1.00 1.49
CA SER A 100 7.33 0.08 1.33
C SER A 100 7.74 -0.06 -0.13
N SER A 101 6.77 -0.21 -1.03
CA SER A 101 7.02 -0.27 -2.47
C SER A 101 7.76 0.98 -2.96
N LYS A 102 7.29 2.14 -2.54
CA LYS A 102 7.87 3.43 -2.91
C LYS A 102 9.29 3.57 -2.38
N ASP A 103 9.52 3.21 -1.12
CA ASP A 103 10.83 3.33 -0.48
C ASP A 103 11.87 2.42 -1.15
N TYR A 104 11.51 1.18 -1.46
CA TYR A 104 12.39 0.28 -2.19
C TYR A 104 12.69 0.78 -3.59
N TYR A 105 11.69 1.32 -4.27
CA TYR A 105 11.87 1.87 -5.61
C TYR A 105 12.81 3.07 -5.61
N LEU A 106 12.65 3.98 -4.64
CA LEU A 106 13.54 5.14 -4.50
C LEU A 106 14.97 4.72 -4.19
N LEU A 107 15.15 3.70 -3.35
CA LEU A 107 16.47 3.15 -3.07
C LEU A 107 17.12 2.60 -4.35
N SER A 108 16.37 1.87 -5.15
CA SER A 108 16.88 1.33 -6.42
C SER A 108 17.28 2.42 -7.41
N ILE A 109 16.51 3.51 -7.48
CA ILE A 109 16.82 4.65 -8.36
C ILE A 109 18.10 5.34 -7.92
N ASP A 110 18.27 5.56 -6.62
CA ASP A 110 19.46 6.21 -6.06
C ASP A 110 20.71 5.39 -6.39
N ILE A 111 20.67 4.09 -6.20
CA ILE A 111 21.78 3.20 -6.53
C ILE A 111 22.05 3.21 -8.04
N TYR A 112 20.99 3.14 -8.84
CA TYR A 112 21.11 3.19 -10.29
C TYR A 112 21.79 4.47 -10.75
N LYS A 113 21.38 5.60 -10.22
CA LYS A 113 21.97 6.91 -10.54
C LYS A 113 23.46 6.92 -10.23
N THR A 114 23.84 6.45 -9.06
CA THR A 114 25.25 6.44 -8.64
C THR A 114 26.09 5.50 -9.50
N LEU A 115 25.59 4.31 -9.80
CA LEU A 115 26.33 3.34 -10.61
C LEU A 115 26.45 3.76 -12.08
N THR A 116 25.47 4.54 -12.57
CA THR A 116 25.48 5.04 -13.94
C THR A 116 26.49 6.17 -14.12
N LEU A 117 26.73 6.97 -13.07
CA LEU A 117 27.73 8.04 -13.12
C LEU A 117 29.15 7.47 -13.18
N GLY A 118 30.03 8.17 -13.89
CA GLY A 118 31.44 7.85 -13.87
C GLY A 118 32.00 7.95 -12.46
N LYS A 119 33.01 7.13 -12.16
CA LYS A 119 33.59 7.05 -10.80
C LYS A 119 34.02 8.41 -10.27
N ASP A 120 34.52 9.29 -11.14
CA ASP A 120 34.99 10.62 -10.78
C ASP A 120 33.87 11.59 -10.44
N HIS A 121 32.63 11.29 -10.88
CA HIS A 121 31.48 12.15 -10.68
C HIS A 121 30.59 11.72 -9.50
N ARG A 122 30.96 10.66 -8.79
CA ARG A 122 30.22 10.18 -7.64
C ARG A 122 30.54 11.02 -6.40
N SER A 123 29.51 11.44 -5.69
CA SER A 123 29.62 12.40 -4.60
C SER A 123 30.19 11.83 -3.29
N MET A 124 30.16 10.51 -3.11
CA MET A 124 30.56 9.86 -1.87
C MET A 124 31.63 8.80 -2.11
N PRO A 125 32.50 8.56 -1.10
CA PRO A 125 33.42 7.41 -1.14
C PRO A 125 32.62 6.10 -1.25
N ALA A 126 33.18 5.11 -1.93
CA ALA A 126 32.52 3.85 -2.21
C ALA A 126 32.04 3.13 -0.95
N LYS A 127 32.91 2.99 0.03
CA LYS A 127 32.61 2.26 1.25
C LYS A 127 31.53 2.94 2.08
N GLU A 128 31.59 4.25 2.19
CA GLU A 128 30.60 5.05 2.91
C GLU A 128 29.23 4.94 2.24
N TYR A 129 29.18 5.04 0.91
CA TYR A 129 27.96 4.90 0.15
C TYR A 129 27.35 3.50 0.30
N LEU A 130 28.19 2.47 0.22
CA LEU A 130 27.75 1.09 0.40
C LEU A 130 27.13 0.88 1.78
N ASP A 131 27.79 1.35 2.82
CA ASP A 131 27.31 1.20 4.20
C ASP A 131 25.97 1.93 4.37
N GLU A 132 25.84 3.14 3.83
CA GLU A 132 24.62 3.92 3.92
C GLU A 132 23.45 3.19 3.20
N LYS A 133 23.67 2.73 1.98
CA LYS A 133 22.63 2.06 1.20
C LYS A 133 22.27 0.69 1.76
N TYR A 134 23.24 -0.03 2.25
CA TYR A 134 23.01 -1.31 2.91
C TYR A 134 22.15 -1.13 4.17
N ASN A 135 22.45 -0.11 4.97
CA ASN A 135 21.68 0.19 6.18
C ASN A 135 20.24 0.61 5.82
N GLU A 136 20.04 1.42 4.78
CA GLU A 136 18.71 1.77 4.29
C GLU A 136 17.94 0.53 3.85
N TYR A 137 18.59 -0.35 3.11
CA TYR A 137 17.98 -1.59 2.63
C TYR A 137 17.53 -2.49 3.79
N VAL A 138 18.39 -2.68 4.78
CA VAL A 138 18.07 -3.49 5.96
C VAL A 138 16.94 -2.85 6.77
N LYS A 139 16.94 -1.54 6.88
CA LYS A 139 15.91 -0.80 7.64
C LYS A 139 14.53 -0.97 7.04
N LEU A 140 14.43 -1.13 5.72
CA LEU A 140 13.16 -1.29 5.02
C LEU A 140 12.57 -2.69 5.18
N PHE A 141 13.37 -3.68 5.60
CA PHE A 141 12.86 -4.99 5.94
C PHE A 141 12.02 -4.89 7.20
#